data_440364cb6b62cf04e3f0804f43204bfc
#
_entry.id   440364cb6b62cf04e3f0804f43204bfc
#
_cell.length_a   1.000
_cell.length_b   1.000
_cell.length_c   1.000
_cell.angle_alpha   90.00
_cell.angle_beta   90.00
_cell.angle_gamma   90.00
#
_symmetry.space_group_name_H-M   'P 1'
#
loop_
_entity.id
_entity.type
_entity.pdbx_description
1 polymer ?
#
loop_
_entity_poly.entity_id
_entity_poly.type
_entity_poly.pdbx_seq_one_letter_code
_entity_poly.pdbx_strand_id
1 'polypeptide(L)'
;MGDERKNTDGTLLFDDEERDSDRDEGSRGRPGDGKAEESMKFVAGALSRMGLHAKVSIREDGEEQVTLDIGGADSGRAIGKKGMTLDALQYLANKVVNRSPQGKRYIVVDSGDYRERHEAGLVSMAKREAKRAIDTGRVVTLEPMPARDRRLVHLSLSKTAGVSTKSNGEGAGRRIQIIPAKQGGRRDRDGGRDRRPRDPESGPSEG
;
A
#
# COMPACT_ATOMS: atom_id res chain seq x y z
N MET A 1 1.56 23.92 16.31
CA MET A 1 0.78 22.86 16.99
C MET A 1 0.21 22.00 15.87
N GLY A 2 0.93 20.93 15.49
CA GLY A 2 0.50 20.05 14.41
C GLY A 2 -0.53 19.07 14.93
N ASP A 3 -1.65 19.01 14.24
CA ASP A 3 -2.75 18.10 14.53
C ASP A 3 -2.34 16.69 14.10
N GLU A 4 -1.97 15.87 15.08
CA GLU A 4 -1.72 14.44 14.85
C GLU A 4 -3.05 13.73 14.61
N ARG A 5 -3.50 13.66 13.38
CA ARG A 5 -4.66 12.85 13.01
C ARG A 5 -4.29 11.37 13.07
N LYS A 6 -4.62 10.74 14.18
CA LYS A 6 -4.59 9.28 14.33
C LYS A 6 -5.84 8.72 13.67
N ASN A 7 -5.66 7.78 12.75
CA ASN A 7 -6.77 6.92 12.37
C ASN A 7 -7.19 6.05 13.56
N THR A 8 -8.44 5.65 13.57
CA THR A 8 -9.08 4.82 14.61
C THR A 8 -8.39 3.47 14.87
N ASP A 9 -7.36 3.11 14.11
CA ASP A 9 -6.59 1.86 14.24
C ASP A 9 -5.16 2.04 14.81
N GLY A 10 -4.80 3.27 15.24
CA GLY A 10 -3.49 3.54 15.85
C GLY A 10 -2.29 3.42 14.91
N THR A 11 -2.52 3.20 13.62
CA THR A 11 -1.46 3.13 12.61
C THR A 11 -1.05 4.54 12.25
N LEU A 12 0.24 4.86 12.39
CA LEU A 12 0.82 6.08 11.82
C LEU A 12 0.64 5.99 10.30
N LEU A 13 -0.27 6.79 9.77
CA LEU A 13 -0.38 6.99 8.34
C LEU A 13 0.80 7.87 7.93
N PHE A 14 1.74 7.28 7.26
CA PHE A 14 2.68 8.04 6.45
C PHE A 14 1.90 8.43 5.19
N ASP A 15 1.13 9.52 5.28
CA ASP A 15 0.50 10.11 4.11
C ASP A 15 1.61 10.67 3.22
N ASP A 16 1.93 9.94 2.15
CA ASP A 16 2.70 10.50 1.02
C ASP A 16 1.90 11.62 0.29
N GLU A 17 0.70 11.95 0.78
CA GLU A 17 -0.19 12.96 0.19
C GLU A 17 0.00 14.37 0.72
N GLU A 18 0.83 14.62 1.74
CA GLU A 18 1.33 15.98 1.97
C GLU A 18 2.34 16.37 0.87
N ARG A 19 1.98 16.23 -0.37
CA ARG A 19 2.49 17.07 -1.44
C ARG A 19 1.78 18.39 -1.31
N ASP A 20 2.32 19.14 -0.38
CA ASP A 20 1.99 20.51 -0.05
C ASP A 20 1.69 21.33 -1.31
N SER A 21 0.43 21.77 -1.46
CA SER A 21 0.01 22.65 -2.55
C SER A 21 0.49 24.10 -2.35
N ASP A 22 1.14 24.40 -1.22
CA ASP A 22 1.76 25.70 -0.94
C ASP A 22 3.25 25.67 -1.32
N ARG A 23 3.54 25.55 -2.62
CA ARG A 23 4.88 25.71 -3.15
C ARG A 23 5.22 27.21 -3.24
N ASP A 24 5.79 27.72 -2.16
CA ASP A 24 6.56 28.96 -2.20
C ASP A 24 7.77 28.75 -3.13
N GLU A 25 7.74 29.38 -4.32
CA GLU A 25 8.80 29.27 -5.34
C GLU A 25 10.18 29.75 -4.85
N GLY A 26 10.27 30.46 -3.73
CA GLY A 26 11.52 30.91 -3.09
C GLY A 26 12.22 29.88 -2.21
N SER A 27 11.61 28.72 -1.95
CA SER A 27 12.06 27.76 -0.93
C SER A 27 12.68 26.47 -1.48
N ARG A 28 12.94 26.36 -2.78
CA ARG A 28 13.55 25.16 -3.38
C ARG A 28 15.03 25.06 -3.06
N GLY A 29 15.50 23.84 -2.72
CA GLY A 29 16.92 23.53 -2.62
C GLY A 29 17.58 23.54 -3.99
N ARG A 30 18.91 23.56 -4.02
CA ARG A 30 19.69 23.54 -5.27
C ARG A 30 20.67 22.38 -5.23
N PRO A 31 20.97 21.74 -6.37
CA PRO A 31 22.07 20.79 -6.46
C PRO A 31 23.35 21.41 -5.87
N GLY A 32 24.07 20.64 -5.04
CA GLY A 32 25.27 21.13 -4.36
C GLY A 32 24.98 21.94 -3.08
N ASP A 33 23.75 21.98 -2.55
CA ASP A 33 23.43 22.63 -1.26
C ASP A 33 23.92 21.83 -0.03
N GLY A 34 24.57 20.69 -0.24
CA GLY A 34 25.09 19.78 0.79
C GLY A 34 24.05 18.79 1.33
N LYS A 35 22.79 18.91 0.94
CA LYS A 35 21.73 18.00 1.45
C LYS A 35 21.84 16.58 0.92
N ALA A 36 22.35 16.41 -0.30
CA ALA A 36 22.60 15.10 -0.86
C ALA A 36 23.65 14.34 -0.04
N GLU A 37 24.76 15.00 0.29
CA GLU A 37 25.85 14.45 1.11
C GLU A 37 25.40 14.23 2.56
N GLU A 38 24.62 15.16 3.14
CA GLU A 38 24.07 15.02 4.48
C GLU A 38 23.13 13.81 4.56
N SER A 39 22.24 13.65 3.59
CA SER A 39 21.32 12.52 3.53
C SER A 39 22.05 11.20 3.34
N MET A 40 23.06 11.16 2.46
CA MET A 40 23.91 9.99 2.26
C MET A 40 24.64 9.59 3.54
N LYS A 41 25.28 10.54 4.23
CA LYS A 41 25.97 10.31 5.51
C LYS A 41 25.02 9.81 6.58
N PHE A 42 23.83 10.39 6.66
CA PHE A 42 22.79 9.95 7.61
C PHE A 42 22.37 8.51 7.36
N VAL A 43 22.02 8.16 6.12
CA VAL A 43 21.57 6.80 5.77
C VAL A 43 22.69 5.78 5.97
N ALA A 44 23.92 6.11 5.54
CA ALA A 44 25.08 5.23 5.75
C ALA A 44 25.38 5.01 7.25
N GLY A 45 25.29 6.06 8.06
CA GLY A 45 25.44 5.98 9.51
C GLY A 45 24.35 5.15 10.18
N ALA A 46 23.10 5.24 9.72
CA ALA A 46 22.00 4.42 10.20
C ALA A 46 22.21 2.93 9.88
N LEU A 47 22.53 2.60 8.63
CA LEU A 47 22.84 1.23 8.21
C LEU A 47 24.00 0.61 8.98
N SER A 48 25.07 1.38 9.19
CA SER A 48 26.22 0.94 10.00
C SER A 48 25.82 0.60 11.44
N ARG A 49 24.99 1.43 12.08
CA ARG A 49 24.47 1.18 13.44
C ARG A 49 23.52 -0.02 13.52
N MET A 50 22.87 -0.35 12.40
CA MET A 50 22.06 -1.56 12.27
C MET A 50 22.90 -2.81 12.02
N GLY A 51 24.24 -2.69 11.93
CA GLY A 51 25.15 -3.80 11.64
C GLY A 51 25.06 -4.28 10.19
N LEU A 52 24.71 -3.40 9.26
CA LEU A 52 24.59 -3.72 7.83
C LEU A 52 25.79 -3.21 7.06
N HIS A 53 26.45 -4.12 6.32
CA HIS A 53 27.56 -3.79 5.42
C HIS A 53 26.99 -3.39 4.04
N ALA A 54 26.51 -2.16 3.98
CA ALA A 54 25.92 -1.59 2.76
C ALA A 54 26.62 -0.28 2.40
N LYS A 55 26.70 0.00 1.10
CA LYS A 55 27.22 1.23 0.52
C LYS A 55 26.04 2.12 0.13
N VAL A 56 26.10 3.41 0.47
CA VAL A 56 25.14 4.41 0.02
C VAL A 56 25.83 5.32 -0.98
N SER A 57 25.20 5.55 -2.10
CA SER A 57 25.66 6.48 -3.15
C SER A 57 24.54 7.43 -3.55
N ILE A 58 24.90 8.61 -4.00
CA ILE A 58 23.98 9.56 -4.60
C ILE A 58 23.79 9.12 -6.06
N ARG A 59 22.55 8.74 -6.42
CA ARG A 59 22.19 8.39 -7.80
C ARG A 59 21.82 9.66 -8.59
N GLU A 60 21.12 10.57 -7.94
CA GLU A 60 20.65 11.81 -8.54
C GLU A 60 20.64 12.94 -7.50
N ASP A 61 21.12 14.10 -7.89
CA ASP A 61 21.12 15.34 -7.09
C ASP A 61 20.35 16.42 -7.87
N GLY A 62 19.01 16.28 -7.93
CA GLY A 62 18.10 17.18 -8.64
C GLY A 62 17.60 18.34 -7.77
N GLU A 63 17.00 19.35 -8.35
CA GLU A 63 16.51 20.54 -7.63
C GLU A 63 15.40 20.22 -6.62
N GLU A 64 14.46 19.35 -6.97
CA GLU A 64 13.33 18.99 -6.13
C GLU A 64 13.60 17.71 -5.33
N GLN A 65 14.47 16.82 -5.82
CA GLN A 65 14.67 15.48 -5.29
C GLN A 65 16.12 15.07 -5.29
N VAL A 66 16.52 14.38 -4.23
CA VAL A 66 17.79 13.63 -4.15
C VAL A 66 17.44 12.15 -4.12
N THR A 67 18.04 11.36 -5.00
CA THR A 67 17.88 9.91 -5.00
C THR A 67 19.17 9.23 -4.52
N LEU A 68 19.03 8.48 -3.42
CA LEU A 68 20.10 7.66 -2.86
C LEU A 68 19.89 6.19 -3.25
N ASP A 69 20.99 5.51 -3.59
CA ASP A 69 20.98 4.07 -3.84
C ASP A 69 21.80 3.32 -2.80
N ILE A 70 21.22 2.24 -2.26
CA ILE A 70 21.86 1.35 -1.31
C ILE A 70 22.30 0.07 -2.03
N GLY A 71 23.62 -0.12 -2.11
CA GLY A 71 24.24 -1.32 -2.68
C GLY A 71 25.06 -2.09 -1.65
N GLY A 72 25.67 -3.20 -2.08
CA GLY A 72 26.56 -4.02 -1.25
C GLY A 72 25.91 -5.33 -0.78
N ALA A 73 26.66 -6.08 0.05
CA ALA A 73 26.30 -7.43 0.44
C ALA A 73 24.97 -7.51 1.23
N ASP A 74 24.73 -6.51 2.09
CA ASP A 74 23.53 -6.45 2.93
C ASP A 74 22.39 -5.58 2.35
N SER A 75 22.46 -5.22 1.06
CA SER A 75 21.42 -4.39 0.41
C SER A 75 20.01 -4.98 0.55
N GLY A 76 19.88 -6.30 0.42
CA GLY A 76 18.60 -6.99 0.62
C GLY A 76 18.06 -6.87 2.04
N ARG A 77 18.93 -6.83 3.07
CA ARG A 77 18.53 -6.59 4.46
C ARG A 77 18.14 -5.13 4.70
N ALA A 78 18.79 -4.20 4.00
CA ALA A 78 18.44 -2.79 4.05
C ALA A 78 17.08 -2.47 3.42
N ILE A 79 16.61 -3.29 2.49
CA ILE A 79 15.24 -3.22 1.95
C ILE A 79 14.22 -3.55 3.05
N GLY A 80 14.45 -4.62 3.82
CA GLY A 80 13.52 -5.11 4.83
C GLY A 80 12.27 -5.78 4.25
N LYS A 81 11.35 -6.15 5.13
CA LYS A 81 10.11 -6.82 4.71
C LYS A 81 9.23 -5.88 3.89
N LYS A 82 9.02 -6.21 2.61
CA LYS A 82 8.20 -5.41 1.68
C LYS A 82 8.62 -3.93 1.58
N GLY A 83 9.93 -3.64 1.72
CA GLY A 83 10.46 -2.29 1.63
C GLY A 83 10.34 -1.42 2.88
N MET A 84 9.82 -1.97 3.99
CA MET A 84 9.56 -1.19 5.22
C MET A 84 10.80 -0.52 5.80
N THR A 85 11.98 -1.14 5.70
CA THR A 85 13.21 -0.51 6.19
C THR A 85 13.63 0.64 5.30
N LEU A 86 13.50 0.51 3.97
CA LEU A 86 13.74 1.62 3.04
C LEU A 86 12.81 2.79 3.31
N ASP A 87 11.51 2.53 3.54
CA ASP A 87 10.53 3.58 3.85
C ASP A 87 10.86 4.30 5.16
N ALA A 88 11.27 3.56 6.18
CA ALA A 88 11.70 4.14 7.45
C ALA A 88 12.97 5.00 7.31
N LEU A 89 13.97 4.51 6.58
CA LEU A 89 15.21 5.26 6.30
C LEU A 89 14.92 6.53 5.51
N GLN A 90 14.08 6.44 4.49
CA GLN A 90 13.64 7.59 3.69
C GLN A 90 12.93 8.63 4.54
N TYR A 91 11.97 8.20 5.36
CA TYR A 91 11.24 9.09 6.27
C TYR A 91 12.20 9.82 7.21
N LEU A 92 13.10 9.10 7.87
CA LEU A 92 14.07 9.69 8.80
C LEU A 92 15.03 10.64 8.09
N ALA A 93 15.53 10.28 6.90
CA ALA A 93 16.40 11.14 6.10
C ALA A 93 15.71 12.46 5.76
N ASN A 94 14.46 12.40 5.30
CA ASN A 94 13.67 13.60 5.03
C ASN A 94 13.46 14.48 6.26
N LYS A 95 13.22 13.91 7.44
CA LYS A 95 13.04 14.67 8.69
C LYS A 95 14.35 15.29 9.19
N VAL A 96 15.47 14.60 9.02
CA VAL A 96 16.80 15.09 9.49
C VAL A 96 17.33 16.19 8.58
N VAL A 97 17.29 15.98 7.27
CA VAL A 97 17.92 16.89 6.29
C VAL A 97 17.04 18.13 6.04
N ASN A 98 15.73 17.99 6.12
CA ASN A 98 14.78 19.08 5.88
C ASN A 98 14.30 19.75 7.18
N ARG A 99 15.18 19.94 8.18
CA ARG A 99 14.83 20.65 9.43
C ARG A 99 14.53 22.13 9.19
N SER A 100 15.27 22.77 8.27
CA SER A 100 15.01 24.15 7.86
C SER A 100 13.80 24.20 6.91
N PRO A 101 12.91 25.20 7.02
CA PRO A 101 11.81 25.39 6.09
C PRO A 101 12.28 25.78 4.68
N GLN A 102 13.50 26.39 4.57
CA GLN A 102 14.06 26.83 3.28
C GLN A 102 14.83 25.71 2.62
N GLY A 103 14.80 25.68 1.29
CA GLY A 103 15.58 24.76 0.47
C GLY A 103 15.18 23.30 0.65
N LYS A 104 13.94 22.98 0.97
CA LYS A 104 13.49 21.58 1.11
C LYS A 104 13.67 20.82 -0.19
N ARG A 105 14.21 19.61 -0.08
CA ARG A 105 14.36 18.66 -1.18
C ARG A 105 13.88 17.30 -0.74
N TYR A 106 13.11 16.62 -1.58
CA TYR A 106 12.61 15.29 -1.24
C TYR A 106 13.74 14.25 -1.36
N ILE A 107 14.00 13.53 -0.29
CA ILE A 107 15.02 12.47 -0.26
C ILE A 107 14.33 11.15 -0.57
N VAL A 108 14.71 10.51 -1.67
CA VAL A 108 14.30 9.15 -2.04
C VAL A 108 15.42 8.19 -1.70
N VAL A 109 15.09 7.09 -1.05
CA VAL A 109 16.04 6.01 -0.74
C VAL A 109 15.57 4.75 -1.44
N ASP A 110 16.42 4.16 -2.28
CA ASP A 110 16.14 2.93 -2.99
C ASP A 110 17.32 1.96 -2.91
N SER A 111 17.14 0.76 -3.40
CA SER A 111 18.17 -0.27 -3.50
C SER A 111 17.98 -1.08 -4.77
N GLY A 112 18.80 -0.76 -5.79
CA GLY A 112 18.81 -1.47 -7.06
C GLY A 112 17.42 -1.55 -7.72
N ASP A 113 16.70 -0.45 -7.77
CA ASP A 113 15.33 -0.36 -8.34
C ASP A 113 14.33 -1.34 -7.69
N TYR A 114 14.49 -1.57 -6.37
CA TYR A 114 13.60 -2.46 -5.64
C TYR A 114 12.14 -1.99 -5.71
N ARG A 115 11.89 -0.68 -5.58
CA ARG A 115 10.54 -0.12 -5.57
C ARG A 115 9.80 -0.44 -6.87
N GLU A 116 10.43 -0.19 -8.02
CA GLU A 116 9.84 -0.45 -9.33
C GLU A 116 9.55 -1.94 -9.53
N ARG A 117 10.52 -2.81 -9.20
CA ARG A 117 10.32 -4.27 -9.29
C ARG A 117 9.23 -4.78 -8.36
N HIS A 118 9.15 -4.26 -7.15
CA HIS A 118 8.14 -4.62 -6.18
C HIS A 118 6.74 -4.21 -6.65
N GLU A 119 6.58 -2.99 -7.15
CA GLU A 119 5.32 -2.48 -7.71
C GLU A 119 4.87 -3.31 -8.92
N ALA A 120 5.77 -3.56 -9.86
CA ALA A 120 5.47 -4.41 -11.02
C ALA A 120 5.05 -5.84 -10.60
N GLY A 121 5.73 -6.41 -9.61
CA GLY A 121 5.39 -7.71 -9.03
C GLY A 121 4.02 -7.72 -8.38
N LEU A 122 3.68 -6.69 -7.60
CA LEU A 122 2.37 -6.54 -6.97
C LEU A 122 1.25 -6.41 -8.00
N VAL A 123 1.44 -5.59 -9.03
CA VAL A 123 0.45 -5.42 -10.12
C VAL A 123 0.22 -6.74 -10.86
N SER A 124 1.29 -7.46 -11.19
CA SER A 124 1.19 -8.76 -11.84
C SER A 124 0.46 -9.79 -10.98
N MET A 125 0.80 -9.85 -9.69
CA MET A 125 0.14 -10.72 -8.72
C MET A 125 -1.33 -10.36 -8.58
N ALA A 126 -1.67 -9.07 -8.44
CA ALA A 126 -3.04 -8.61 -8.31
C ALA A 126 -3.90 -9.01 -9.52
N LYS A 127 -3.41 -8.82 -10.73
CA LYS A 127 -4.09 -9.22 -11.97
C LYS A 127 -4.33 -10.73 -12.05
N ARG A 128 -3.33 -11.54 -11.67
CA ARG A 128 -3.46 -13.00 -11.63
C ARG A 128 -4.53 -13.44 -10.63
N GLU A 129 -4.50 -12.89 -9.43
CA GLU A 129 -5.48 -13.23 -8.39
C GLU A 129 -6.89 -12.69 -8.71
N ALA A 130 -7.00 -11.57 -9.42
CA ALA A 130 -8.28 -11.08 -9.94
C ALA A 130 -8.90 -12.04 -10.95
N LYS A 131 -8.08 -12.54 -11.90
CA LYS A 131 -8.52 -13.57 -12.84
C LYS A 131 -9.00 -14.83 -12.09
N ARG A 132 -8.22 -15.29 -11.11
CA ARG A 132 -8.59 -16.44 -10.27
C ARG A 132 -9.92 -16.22 -9.56
N ALA A 133 -10.17 -15.01 -9.00
CA ALA A 133 -11.43 -14.68 -8.35
C ALA A 133 -12.61 -14.74 -9.33
N ILE A 134 -12.45 -14.24 -10.56
CA ILE A 134 -13.47 -14.29 -11.62
C ILE A 134 -13.76 -15.74 -12.00
N ASP A 135 -12.72 -16.52 -12.30
CA ASP A 135 -12.83 -17.89 -12.79
C ASP A 135 -13.50 -18.83 -11.75
N THR A 136 -13.17 -18.60 -10.47
CA THR A 136 -13.69 -19.46 -9.38
C THR A 136 -15.00 -18.94 -8.76
N GLY A 137 -15.37 -17.68 -9.01
CA GLY A 137 -16.50 -17.03 -8.36
C GLY A 137 -16.31 -16.82 -6.84
N ARG A 138 -15.08 -16.96 -6.33
CA ARG A 138 -14.77 -16.90 -4.89
C ARG A 138 -13.93 -15.67 -4.55
N VAL A 139 -14.14 -15.16 -3.35
CA VAL A 139 -13.30 -14.09 -2.80
C VAL A 139 -11.87 -14.60 -2.60
N VAL A 140 -10.89 -13.87 -3.15
CA VAL A 140 -9.48 -14.13 -2.93
C VAL A 140 -8.94 -13.13 -1.91
N THR A 141 -8.36 -13.61 -0.83
CA THR A 141 -7.74 -12.77 0.21
C THR A 141 -6.22 -12.80 0.03
N LEU A 142 -5.63 -11.62 -0.17
CA LEU A 142 -4.19 -11.48 -0.29
C LEU A 142 -3.52 -11.49 1.09
N GLU A 143 -2.19 -11.65 1.09
CA GLU A 143 -1.40 -11.52 2.33
C GLU A 143 -1.48 -10.11 2.90
N PRO A 144 -1.27 -9.96 4.22
CA PRO A 144 -1.12 -8.64 4.84
C PRO A 144 0.00 -7.84 4.18
N MET A 145 -0.26 -6.56 3.90
CA MET A 145 0.69 -5.67 3.26
C MET A 145 0.54 -4.23 3.74
N PRO A 146 1.59 -3.39 3.62
CA PRO A 146 1.55 -1.97 3.95
C PRO A 146 0.43 -1.21 3.23
N ALA A 147 0.05 -0.05 3.74
CA ALA A 147 -1.03 0.78 3.17
C ALA A 147 -0.74 1.18 1.72
N ARG A 148 0.51 1.54 1.41
CA ARG A 148 0.99 1.85 0.05
C ARG A 148 0.73 0.69 -0.92
N ASP A 149 1.12 -0.52 -0.57
CA ASP A 149 0.93 -1.71 -1.40
C ASP A 149 -0.56 -2.02 -1.61
N ARG A 150 -1.38 -1.85 -0.55
CA ARG A 150 -2.83 -2.03 -0.65
C ARG A 150 -3.47 -1.01 -1.59
N ARG A 151 -3.03 0.24 -1.56
CA ARG A 151 -3.47 1.29 -2.48
C ARG A 151 -3.10 0.94 -3.91
N LEU A 152 -1.85 0.50 -4.16
CA LEU A 152 -1.38 0.09 -5.48
C LEU A 152 -2.22 -1.05 -6.06
N VAL A 153 -2.47 -2.10 -5.28
CA VAL A 153 -3.34 -3.22 -5.69
C VAL A 153 -4.75 -2.72 -6.00
N HIS A 154 -5.33 -1.87 -5.15
CA HIS A 154 -6.65 -1.30 -5.37
C HIS A 154 -6.71 -0.51 -6.69
N LEU A 155 -5.77 0.41 -6.92
CA LEU A 155 -5.69 1.22 -8.14
C LEU A 155 -5.46 0.35 -9.39
N SER A 156 -4.59 -0.66 -9.30
CA SER A 156 -4.30 -1.55 -10.43
C SER A 156 -5.52 -2.36 -10.88
N LEU A 157 -6.46 -2.64 -9.97
CA LEU A 157 -7.67 -3.40 -10.24
C LEU A 157 -8.93 -2.54 -10.40
N SER A 158 -8.86 -1.23 -10.14
CA SER A 158 -10.02 -0.32 -10.16
C SER A 158 -10.76 -0.30 -11.50
N LYS A 159 -10.04 -0.51 -12.60
CA LYS A 159 -10.57 -0.57 -13.98
C LYS A 159 -10.80 -2.00 -14.49
N THR A 160 -10.57 -3.02 -13.66
CA THR A 160 -10.73 -4.41 -14.05
C THR A 160 -12.19 -4.82 -13.91
N ALA A 161 -12.84 -5.12 -15.04
CA ALA A 161 -14.22 -5.58 -15.04
C ALA A 161 -14.35 -6.93 -14.33
N GLY A 162 -15.45 -7.11 -13.60
CA GLY A 162 -15.77 -8.40 -12.95
C GLY A 162 -15.16 -8.59 -11.56
N VAL A 163 -14.43 -7.61 -11.02
CA VAL A 163 -13.93 -7.64 -9.63
C VAL A 163 -14.09 -6.29 -8.95
N SER A 164 -14.17 -6.34 -7.63
CA SER A 164 -14.00 -5.20 -6.73
C SER A 164 -12.98 -5.54 -5.66
N THR A 165 -12.39 -4.54 -5.02
CA THR A 165 -11.42 -4.75 -3.95
C THR A 165 -11.88 -4.09 -2.66
N LYS A 166 -11.63 -4.76 -1.52
CA LYS A 166 -11.91 -4.24 -0.19
C LYS A 166 -10.72 -4.48 0.72
N SER A 167 -10.27 -3.43 1.42
CA SER A 167 -9.27 -3.57 2.48
C SER A 167 -9.95 -3.98 3.78
N ASN A 168 -9.49 -5.08 4.41
CA ASN A 168 -10.07 -5.66 5.61
C ASN A 168 -9.00 -6.01 6.64
N GLY A 169 -9.35 -5.98 7.94
CA GLY A 169 -8.44 -6.19 9.06
C GLY A 169 -7.88 -4.88 9.60
N GLU A 170 -7.02 -4.98 10.63
CA GLU A 170 -6.45 -3.85 11.37
C GLU A 170 -4.93 -3.97 11.47
N GLY A 171 -4.25 -2.83 11.65
CA GLY A 171 -2.83 -2.74 11.87
C GLY A 171 -2.00 -3.54 10.84
N ALA A 172 -0.98 -4.24 11.31
CA ALA A 172 -0.08 -5.04 10.47
C ALA A 172 -0.75 -6.27 9.81
N GLY A 173 -1.93 -6.69 10.30
CA GLY A 173 -2.73 -7.79 9.74
C GLY A 173 -3.64 -7.38 8.59
N ARG A 174 -3.74 -6.08 8.30
CA ARG A 174 -4.66 -5.55 7.28
C ARG A 174 -4.26 -6.00 5.88
N ARG A 175 -5.25 -6.43 5.10
CA ARG A 175 -5.07 -7.10 3.80
C ARG A 175 -6.12 -6.68 2.79
N ILE A 176 -5.89 -6.96 1.51
CA ILE A 176 -6.86 -6.76 0.43
C ILE A 176 -7.63 -8.05 0.19
N GLN A 177 -8.93 -7.91 -0.01
CA GLN A 177 -9.81 -8.94 -0.56
C GLN A 177 -10.22 -8.53 -1.97
N ILE A 178 -10.06 -9.45 -2.91
CA ILE A 178 -10.53 -9.31 -4.29
C ILE A 178 -11.84 -10.07 -4.37
N ILE A 179 -12.92 -9.35 -4.62
CA ILE A 179 -14.29 -9.84 -4.59
C ILE A 179 -14.79 -9.90 -6.03
N PRO A 180 -15.10 -11.09 -6.58
CA PRO A 180 -15.68 -11.18 -7.91
C PRO A 180 -17.05 -10.51 -7.93
N ALA A 181 -17.38 -9.80 -9.02
CA ALA A 181 -18.72 -9.35 -9.26
C ALA A 181 -19.63 -10.58 -9.35
N LYS A 182 -20.74 -10.59 -8.63
CA LYS A 182 -21.73 -11.66 -8.76
C LYS A 182 -22.10 -11.73 -10.25
N GLN A 183 -21.69 -12.78 -10.93
CA GLN A 183 -22.32 -13.15 -12.18
C GLN A 183 -23.81 -13.30 -11.83
N GLY A 184 -24.67 -12.54 -12.52
CA GLY A 184 -26.09 -12.47 -12.22
C GLY A 184 -26.61 -13.87 -12.00
N GLY A 185 -26.98 -14.18 -10.76
CA GLY A 185 -27.37 -15.51 -10.35
C GLY A 185 -28.46 -16.00 -11.31
N ARG A 186 -28.25 -17.15 -11.92
CA ARG A 186 -29.40 -18.02 -12.21
C ARG A 186 -30.22 -18.00 -10.95
N ARG A 187 -31.35 -17.29 -11.00
CA ARG A 187 -32.40 -17.44 -10.03
C ARG A 187 -32.76 -18.91 -10.15
N ASP A 188 -32.31 -19.72 -9.21
CA ASP A 188 -32.94 -20.98 -8.92
C ASP A 188 -34.39 -20.62 -8.65
N ARG A 189 -35.20 -20.77 -9.71
CA ARG A 189 -36.62 -20.92 -9.58
C ARG A 189 -36.83 -22.30 -8.95
N ASP A 190 -36.49 -22.40 -7.66
CA ASP A 190 -37.01 -23.49 -6.85
C ASP A 190 -38.52 -23.24 -6.73
N GLY A 191 -39.23 -24.13 -7.41
CA GLY A 191 -40.67 -24.13 -7.48
C GLY A 191 -41.23 -24.33 -6.08
N GLY A 192 -41.59 -23.23 -5.42
CA GLY A 192 -42.46 -23.27 -4.28
C GLY A 192 -43.76 -23.89 -4.69
N ARG A 193 -43.87 -25.23 -4.54
CA ARG A 193 -45.14 -25.92 -4.54
C ARG A 193 -45.93 -25.38 -3.37
N ASP A 194 -46.88 -24.54 -3.71
CA ASP A 194 -47.96 -24.05 -2.87
C ASP A 194 -48.74 -25.29 -2.30
N ARG A 195 -48.34 -25.70 -1.11
CA ARG A 195 -49.13 -26.63 -0.31
C ARG A 195 -50.18 -25.80 0.41
N ARG A 196 -51.34 -25.64 -0.25
CA ARG A 196 -52.55 -25.17 0.43
C ARG A 196 -52.86 -26.11 1.59
N PRO A 197 -53.18 -25.60 2.78
CA PRO A 197 -53.70 -26.39 3.88
C PRO A 197 -55.08 -26.93 3.46
N ARG A 198 -55.30 -28.21 3.60
CA ARG A 198 -56.64 -28.82 3.51
C ARG A 198 -57.39 -28.48 4.78
N ASP A 199 -58.49 -27.77 4.64
CA ASP A 199 -59.45 -27.58 5.69
C ASP A 199 -60.04 -28.93 6.10
N PRO A 200 -60.15 -29.23 7.40
CA PRO A 200 -60.88 -30.43 7.83
C PRO A 200 -62.38 -30.22 7.67
N GLU A 201 -62.98 -31.10 6.87
CA GLU A 201 -64.44 -31.20 6.71
C GLU A 201 -65.14 -31.37 8.05
N SER A 202 -66.15 -30.55 8.21
CA SER A 202 -67.21 -30.69 9.23
C SER A 202 -67.98 -31.95 9.00
N GLY A 203 -67.91 -32.91 9.92
CA GLY A 203 -68.80 -34.06 9.96
C GLY A 203 -70.22 -33.69 10.38
N PRO A 204 -71.19 -34.46 9.96
CA PRO A 204 -72.61 -34.12 10.16
C PRO A 204 -73.13 -34.43 11.58
N SER A 205 -73.94 -33.53 12.08
CA SER A 205 -74.77 -33.75 13.27
C SER A 205 -75.93 -34.72 12.99
N GLU A 206 -76.04 -35.75 13.76
CA GLU A 206 -77.29 -36.50 13.88
C GLU A 206 -77.67 -36.63 15.35
N GLY A 207 -79.02 -36.47 15.56
CA GLY A 207 -79.77 -37.01 16.62
C GLY A 207 -80.25 -36.11 17.72
#